data_46f512f4f52cae9cc45fb66584cf96a8
#
_entry.id   46f512f4f52cae9cc45fb66584cf96a8
#
_cell.length_a   1.000
_cell.length_b   1.000
_cell.length_c   1.000
_cell.angle_alpha   90.00
_cell.angle_beta   90.00
_cell.angle_gamma   90.00
#
_symmetry.space_group_name_H-M   'P 1'
#
loop_
_entity.id
_entity.type
_entity.pdbx_description
1 polymer ?
#
loop_
_entity_poly.entity_id
_entity_poly.type
_entity_poly.pdbx_seq_one_letter_code
_entity_poly.pdbx_strand_id
1 'polypeptide(L)'
;MQFFSGKELIIACKVAAHTLTEGMVMAMQAPTRTGFERWQDGVSKAVSDAKWNSWDCEIRMTVNEYNRHLRGTSRYVPLDWQLIKAMLWVETGPHDPQWNAKPMRIGVAGDPGLASLLSGKEGGDLILPPGWKGQLTISAVRTIPAYNIRAGIGYLLMRMAHFKYRSVLGADPKVYEIAVRPGDSLDKMAKAQGTTIDTLKNLNPTAAVLRPGQVLKYRKASVQNAIASWRPFSATLIAQRYNGGGDLNYARKLDYALSMVRQGMVALCEQ
;
A
#
# COMPACT_ATOMS: atom_id res chain seq x y z
N MET A 1 6.49 -90.34 -21.59
CA MET A 1 7.42 -89.65 -20.73
C MET A 1 8.43 -88.94 -21.62
N GLN A 2 8.14 -87.62 -21.97
CA GLN A 2 9.06 -86.83 -22.77
C GLN A 2 9.74 -85.83 -21.86
N PHE A 3 11.05 -85.95 -21.74
CA PHE A 3 11.88 -84.97 -21.01
C PHE A 3 12.07 -83.71 -21.84
N PHE A 4 11.56 -82.59 -21.35
CA PHE A 4 11.86 -81.30 -21.92
C PHE A 4 13.31 -80.92 -21.56
N SER A 5 14.05 -80.51 -22.58
CA SER A 5 15.44 -80.13 -22.49
C SER A 5 15.57 -78.75 -21.75
N GLY A 6 16.54 -78.69 -20.81
CA GLY A 6 16.75 -77.47 -19.95
C GLY A 6 17.15 -76.17 -20.67
N LYS A 7 17.17 -76.16 -22.01
CA LYS A 7 17.42 -74.96 -22.82
C LYS A 7 16.16 -74.09 -23.06
N GLU A 8 14.96 -74.65 -23.06
CA GLU A 8 13.72 -73.93 -23.29
C GLU A 8 13.28 -73.16 -22.04
N LEU A 9 13.65 -73.62 -20.83
CA LEU A 9 13.33 -72.95 -19.59
C LEU A 9 14.15 -71.69 -19.37
N ILE A 10 15.35 -71.57 -19.93
CA ILE A 10 16.24 -70.39 -19.80
C ILE A 10 15.81 -69.27 -20.74
N ILE A 11 15.21 -69.63 -21.90
CA ILE A 11 14.72 -68.60 -22.84
C ILE A 11 13.45 -67.98 -22.33
N ALA A 12 12.55 -68.71 -21.71
CA ALA A 12 11.30 -68.18 -21.13
C ALA A 12 11.56 -67.25 -19.94
N CYS A 13 12.58 -67.55 -19.09
CA CYS A 13 12.95 -66.62 -17.99
C CYS A 13 13.66 -65.37 -18.47
N LYS A 14 14.39 -65.36 -19.57
CA LYS A 14 15.04 -64.13 -20.09
C LYS A 14 14.09 -63.23 -20.79
N VAL A 15 13.03 -63.70 -21.42
CA VAL A 15 12.01 -62.85 -22.06
C VAL A 15 11.12 -62.22 -21.01
N ALA A 16 10.78 -62.93 -19.93
CA ALA A 16 9.98 -62.34 -18.83
C ALA A 16 10.75 -61.28 -18.00
N ALA A 17 12.08 -61.40 -17.88
CA ALA A 17 12.91 -60.42 -17.19
C ALA A 17 13.13 -59.12 -18.00
N HIS A 18 13.13 -59.21 -19.35
CA HIS A 18 13.29 -58.01 -20.20
C HIS A 18 12.01 -57.16 -20.32
N THR A 19 10.84 -57.76 -20.26
CA THR A 19 9.57 -57.04 -20.31
C THR A 19 9.19 -56.42 -18.97
N LEU A 20 9.75 -56.87 -17.84
CA LEU A 20 9.54 -56.26 -16.52
C LEU A 20 10.44 -55.02 -16.23
N THR A 21 11.57 -54.91 -16.96
CA THR A 21 12.50 -53.76 -16.78
C THR A 21 12.15 -52.58 -17.67
N GLU A 22 11.48 -52.73 -18.80
CA GLU A 22 11.06 -51.60 -19.65
C GLU A 22 9.75 -50.94 -19.20
N GLY A 23 8.92 -51.61 -18.38
CA GLY A 23 7.66 -51.05 -17.86
C GLY A 23 7.79 -50.23 -16.57
N MET A 24 8.99 -50.13 -15.97
CA MET A 24 9.16 -49.55 -14.62
C MET A 24 10.10 -48.33 -14.54
N VAL A 25 10.46 -47.78 -15.68
CA VAL A 25 11.16 -46.47 -15.71
C VAL A 25 10.26 -45.46 -16.43
N MET A 26 9.02 -45.35 -16.02
CA MET A 26 8.35 -44.04 -16.02
C MET A 26 9.03 -43.24 -14.90
N ALA A 27 10.09 -42.54 -15.26
CA ALA A 27 10.66 -41.53 -14.38
C ALA A 27 9.51 -40.63 -13.97
N MET A 28 9.10 -40.67 -12.69
CA MET A 28 8.24 -39.65 -12.10
C MET A 28 9.01 -38.34 -12.28
N GLN A 29 8.72 -37.62 -13.37
CA GLN A 29 9.19 -36.24 -13.51
C GLN A 29 8.68 -35.51 -12.29
N ALA A 30 9.60 -35.05 -11.45
CA ALA A 30 9.25 -34.22 -10.32
C ALA A 30 8.38 -33.06 -10.84
N PRO A 31 7.24 -32.78 -10.20
CA PRO A 31 6.32 -31.75 -10.67
C PRO A 31 7.11 -30.46 -10.88
N THR A 32 7.01 -29.91 -12.08
CA THR A 32 7.70 -28.66 -12.42
C THR A 32 7.17 -27.56 -11.50
N ARG A 33 8.06 -27.02 -10.66
CA ARG A 33 7.70 -25.96 -9.70
C ARG A 33 7.14 -24.75 -10.44
N THR A 34 6.06 -24.19 -9.91
CA THR A 34 5.43 -22.97 -10.41
C THR A 34 6.36 -21.76 -10.24
N GLY A 35 6.10 -20.67 -10.94
CA GLY A 35 6.82 -19.42 -10.77
C GLY A 35 6.71 -18.87 -9.33
N PHE A 36 5.55 -19.08 -8.70
CA PHE A 36 5.32 -18.67 -7.30
C PHE A 36 6.19 -19.48 -6.32
N GLU A 37 6.26 -20.81 -6.47
CA GLU A 37 7.10 -21.67 -5.62
C GLU A 37 8.59 -21.35 -5.74
N ARG A 38 9.08 -21.08 -6.96
CA ARG A 38 10.48 -20.64 -7.16
C ARG A 38 10.76 -19.31 -6.48
N TRP A 39 9.79 -18.37 -6.53
CA TRP A 39 9.88 -17.09 -5.84
C TRP A 39 9.90 -17.29 -4.31
N GLN A 40 9.05 -18.16 -3.77
CA GLN A 40 9.05 -18.51 -2.34
C GLN A 40 10.39 -19.07 -1.87
N ASP A 41 11.00 -19.98 -2.65
CA ASP A 41 12.33 -20.53 -2.35
C ASP A 41 13.41 -19.41 -2.27
N GLY A 42 13.30 -18.39 -3.12
CA GLY A 42 14.18 -17.22 -3.08
C GLY A 42 14.00 -16.39 -1.81
N VAL A 43 12.75 -16.11 -1.46
CA VAL A 43 12.40 -15.28 -0.29
C VAL A 43 12.67 -16.01 1.03
N SER A 44 12.50 -17.34 1.09
CA SER A 44 12.81 -18.11 2.30
C SER A 44 14.29 -18.00 2.72
N LYS A 45 15.20 -17.83 1.76
CA LYS A 45 16.63 -17.60 2.01
C LYS A 45 16.93 -16.19 2.51
N ALA A 46 16.01 -15.25 2.30
CA ALA A 46 16.15 -13.84 2.71
C ALA A 46 16.27 -13.68 4.24
N VAL A 47 15.67 -14.58 5.01
CA VAL A 47 15.68 -14.56 6.48
C VAL A 47 17.11 -14.57 7.06
N SER A 48 18.05 -15.24 6.37
CA SER A 48 19.46 -15.38 6.78
C SER A 48 20.43 -14.48 6.00
N ASP A 49 19.96 -13.73 5.01
CA ASP A 49 20.81 -12.85 4.19
C ASP A 49 20.65 -11.37 4.59
N ALA A 50 21.71 -10.81 5.17
CA ALA A 50 21.74 -9.42 5.65
C ALA A 50 21.44 -8.37 4.56
N LYS A 51 21.67 -8.69 3.27
CA LYS A 51 21.36 -7.79 2.16
C LYS A 51 19.87 -7.41 2.09
N TRP A 52 18.99 -8.31 2.53
CA TRP A 52 17.55 -8.06 2.57
C TRP A 52 17.13 -7.08 3.67
N ASN A 53 18.05 -6.72 4.56
CA ASN A 53 17.82 -5.78 5.66
C ASN A 53 18.37 -4.37 5.37
N SER A 54 19.00 -4.14 4.20
CA SER A 54 19.70 -2.87 3.89
C SER A 54 18.80 -1.64 3.96
N TRP A 55 17.50 -1.78 3.79
CA TRP A 55 16.53 -0.68 3.84
C TRP A 55 15.76 -0.56 5.16
N ASP A 56 16.03 -1.43 6.15
CA ASP A 56 15.23 -1.48 7.40
C ASP A 56 15.18 -0.14 8.11
N CYS A 57 16.31 0.56 8.21
CA CYS A 57 16.40 1.83 8.92
C CYS A 57 15.66 2.94 8.18
N GLU A 58 15.82 3.04 6.85
CA GLU A 58 15.06 4.01 6.04
C GLU A 58 13.56 3.74 6.10
N ILE A 59 13.15 2.46 6.03
CA ILE A 59 11.74 2.07 6.14
C ILE A 59 11.15 2.49 7.48
N ARG A 60 11.84 2.16 8.60
CA ARG A 60 11.39 2.50 9.95
C ARG A 60 11.28 4.00 10.17
N MET A 61 12.30 4.74 9.79
CA MET A 61 12.32 6.20 9.89
C MET A 61 11.14 6.79 9.10
N THR A 62 10.99 6.39 7.86
CA THR A 62 9.93 6.88 6.96
C THR A 62 8.53 6.52 7.48
N VAL A 63 8.31 5.27 7.91
CA VAL A 63 7.02 4.84 8.47
C VAL A 63 6.70 5.63 9.74
N ASN A 64 7.68 5.87 10.62
CA ASN A 64 7.49 6.67 11.83
C ASN A 64 7.10 8.12 11.51
N GLU A 65 7.69 8.72 10.48
CA GLU A 65 7.34 10.08 10.06
C GLU A 65 5.91 10.15 9.51
N TYR A 66 5.49 9.21 8.66
CA TYR A 66 4.11 9.11 8.20
C TYR A 66 3.14 8.87 9.34
N ASN A 67 3.44 7.93 10.23
CA ASN A 67 2.59 7.64 11.38
C ASN A 67 2.41 8.87 12.28
N ARG A 68 3.49 9.63 12.51
CA ARG A 68 3.43 10.89 13.29
C ARG A 68 2.58 11.94 12.58
N HIS A 69 2.74 12.10 11.28
CA HIS A 69 1.98 13.06 10.47
C HIS A 69 0.48 12.73 10.44
N LEU A 70 0.14 11.46 10.26
CA LEU A 70 -1.23 11.01 10.01
C LEU A 70 -2.02 10.61 11.27
N ARG A 71 -1.38 10.53 12.45
CA ARG A 71 -2.00 10.06 13.70
C ARG A 71 -3.27 10.80 14.10
N GLY A 72 -3.41 12.06 13.70
CA GLY A 72 -4.58 12.90 13.98
C GLY A 72 -5.74 12.70 13.02
N THR A 73 -5.57 11.90 11.97
CA THR A 73 -6.64 11.65 10.98
C THR A 73 -7.62 10.59 11.50
N SER A 74 -8.88 10.73 11.06
CA SER A 74 -9.97 9.89 11.57
C SER A 74 -9.74 8.39 11.29
N ARG A 75 -9.76 7.58 12.36
CA ARG A 75 -9.60 6.11 12.29
C ARG A 75 -8.28 5.64 11.68
N TYR A 76 -7.22 6.42 11.83
CA TYR A 76 -5.90 5.99 11.38
C TYR A 76 -5.39 4.84 12.25
N VAL A 77 -4.94 3.78 11.61
CA VAL A 77 -4.19 2.68 12.24
C VAL A 77 -2.73 2.85 11.81
N PRO A 78 -1.79 2.91 12.75
CA PRO A 78 -0.38 3.06 12.44
C PRO A 78 0.10 1.98 11.45
N LEU A 79 0.82 2.42 10.44
CA LEU A 79 1.41 1.54 9.44
C LEU A 79 2.53 0.71 10.08
N ASP A 80 2.51 -0.59 9.84
CA ASP A 80 3.55 -1.53 10.28
C ASP A 80 4.75 -1.47 9.31
N TRP A 81 5.94 -1.15 9.82
CA TRP A 81 7.16 -1.09 9.02
C TRP A 81 7.53 -2.47 8.44
N GLN A 82 7.20 -3.58 9.12
CA GLN A 82 7.46 -4.93 8.62
C GLN A 82 6.60 -5.23 7.38
N LEU A 83 5.39 -4.69 7.32
CA LEU A 83 4.55 -4.76 6.12
C LEU A 83 5.22 -4.05 4.94
N ILE A 84 5.79 -2.88 5.15
CA ILE A 84 6.53 -2.15 4.10
C ILE A 84 7.78 -2.90 3.66
N LYS A 85 8.53 -3.48 4.60
CA LYS A 85 9.68 -4.34 4.27
C LYS A 85 9.24 -5.52 3.40
N ALA A 86 8.14 -6.19 3.77
CA ALA A 86 7.57 -7.28 2.97
C ALA A 86 7.17 -6.81 1.56
N MET A 87 6.59 -5.61 1.44
CA MET A 87 6.28 -5.01 0.12
C MET A 87 7.55 -4.81 -0.71
N LEU A 88 8.63 -4.28 -0.15
CA LEU A 88 9.91 -4.16 -0.86
C LEU A 88 10.41 -5.52 -1.38
N TRP A 89 10.28 -6.55 -0.56
CA TRP A 89 10.68 -7.91 -0.96
C TRP A 89 9.84 -8.45 -2.12
N VAL A 90 8.57 -8.06 -2.21
CA VAL A 90 7.69 -8.43 -3.33
C VAL A 90 8.01 -7.61 -4.58
N GLU A 91 8.28 -6.32 -4.43
CA GLU A 91 8.53 -5.40 -5.54
C GLU A 91 9.87 -5.67 -6.23
N THR A 92 10.93 -5.87 -5.45
CA THR A 92 12.29 -6.01 -5.97
C THR A 92 13.04 -7.16 -5.30
N GLY A 93 13.58 -6.96 -4.11
CA GLY A 93 14.57 -7.82 -3.49
C GLY A 93 15.99 -7.52 -3.98
N PRO A 94 17.04 -7.88 -3.17
CA PRO A 94 18.43 -7.44 -3.41
C PRO A 94 19.09 -8.01 -4.66
N HIS A 95 18.48 -8.99 -5.31
CA HIS A 95 18.95 -9.54 -6.59
C HIS A 95 18.39 -8.80 -7.81
N ASP A 96 17.41 -7.91 -7.61
CA ASP A 96 16.87 -7.06 -8.67
C ASP A 96 17.74 -5.80 -8.81
N PRO A 97 18.14 -5.41 -10.03
CA PRO A 97 18.89 -4.17 -10.25
C PRO A 97 18.21 -2.91 -9.70
N GLN A 98 16.87 -2.93 -9.57
CA GLN A 98 16.09 -1.82 -9.04
C GLN A 98 16.19 -1.70 -7.51
N TRP A 99 16.69 -2.72 -6.79
CA TRP A 99 16.85 -2.67 -5.33
C TRP A 99 17.62 -1.44 -4.84
N ASN A 100 18.67 -1.06 -5.56
CA ASN A 100 19.52 0.09 -5.23
C ASN A 100 19.13 1.39 -5.98
N ALA A 101 18.04 1.36 -6.76
CA ALA A 101 17.59 2.53 -7.51
C ALA A 101 16.13 2.89 -7.19
N LYS A 102 15.22 1.92 -7.33
CA LYS A 102 13.77 2.10 -7.15
C LYS A 102 13.18 0.91 -6.38
N PRO A 103 13.52 0.74 -5.09
CA PRO A 103 13.14 -0.45 -4.31
C PRO A 103 11.62 -0.67 -4.21
N MET A 104 10.79 0.38 -4.24
CA MET A 104 9.33 0.30 -4.28
C MET A 104 8.74 0.37 -5.69
N ARG A 105 9.55 0.36 -6.72
CA ARG A 105 9.19 0.43 -8.16
C ARG A 105 8.27 1.59 -8.55
N ILE A 106 8.03 2.57 -7.70
CA ILE A 106 7.25 3.75 -8.05
C ILE A 106 8.04 4.67 -8.99
N GLY A 107 7.36 5.28 -9.96
CA GLY A 107 7.96 6.19 -10.94
C GLY A 107 8.77 5.48 -12.04
N VAL A 108 8.57 4.18 -12.26
CA VAL A 108 9.06 3.50 -13.47
C VAL A 108 8.33 4.04 -14.71
N ALA A 109 8.86 3.78 -15.90
CA ALA A 109 8.23 4.23 -17.14
C ALA A 109 6.81 3.66 -17.25
N GLY A 110 5.84 4.53 -17.57
CA GLY A 110 4.43 4.18 -17.69
C GLY A 110 3.64 4.11 -16.37
N ASP A 111 4.29 4.26 -15.20
CA ASP A 111 3.59 4.31 -13.91
C ASP A 111 3.01 5.70 -13.61
N PRO A 112 1.68 5.86 -13.52
CA PRO A 112 1.04 7.15 -13.18
C PRO A 112 1.07 7.44 -11.67
N GLY A 113 1.40 6.46 -10.83
CA GLY A 113 1.25 6.55 -9.37
C GLY A 113 2.07 7.67 -8.75
N LEU A 114 3.31 7.85 -9.21
CA LEU A 114 4.16 8.94 -8.73
C LEU A 114 3.58 10.33 -9.08
N ALA A 115 3.13 10.50 -10.31
CA ALA A 115 2.53 11.76 -10.74
C ALA A 115 1.22 12.05 -9.98
N SER A 116 0.41 11.04 -9.74
CA SER A 116 -0.82 11.13 -8.94
C SER A 116 -0.52 11.59 -7.51
N LEU A 117 0.47 10.95 -6.84
CA LEU A 117 0.89 11.33 -5.49
C LEU A 117 1.37 12.78 -5.42
N LEU A 118 2.29 13.17 -6.32
CA LEU A 118 2.96 14.47 -6.27
C LEU A 118 2.08 15.62 -6.75
N SER A 119 1.05 15.35 -7.57
CA SER A 119 0.11 16.39 -8.02
C SER A 119 -0.79 16.92 -6.90
N GLY A 120 -0.97 16.18 -5.81
CA GLY A 120 -1.91 16.46 -4.74
C GLY A 120 -3.40 16.30 -5.11
N LYS A 121 -3.74 16.16 -6.39
CA LYS A 121 -5.13 16.11 -6.88
C LYS A 121 -5.95 14.97 -6.28
N GLU A 122 -5.30 13.83 -6.01
CA GLU A 122 -5.91 12.66 -5.39
C GLU A 122 -5.69 12.60 -3.87
N GLY A 123 -5.30 13.71 -3.24
CA GLY A 123 -5.08 13.79 -1.80
C GLY A 123 -3.65 13.52 -1.35
N GLY A 124 -2.70 13.41 -2.27
CA GLY A 124 -1.29 13.22 -1.95
C GLY A 124 -0.71 14.34 -1.07
N ASP A 125 -1.20 15.57 -1.23
CA ASP A 125 -0.85 16.73 -0.41
C ASP A 125 -1.25 16.61 1.07
N LEU A 126 -2.29 15.81 1.37
CA LEU A 126 -2.73 15.50 2.73
C LEU A 126 -1.93 14.32 3.33
N ILE A 127 -1.39 13.47 2.48
CA ILE A 127 -0.61 12.29 2.86
C ILE A 127 0.85 12.67 3.15
N LEU A 128 1.47 13.46 2.26
CA LEU A 128 2.89 13.78 2.37
C LEU A 128 3.18 14.69 3.59
N PRO A 129 4.11 14.30 4.48
CA PRO A 129 4.58 15.19 5.54
C PRO A 129 5.03 16.54 4.98
N PRO A 130 4.71 17.67 5.63
CA PRO A 130 5.05 19.00 5.12
C PRO A 130 6.53 19.21 4.82
N GLY A 131 7.43 18.62 5.62
CA GLY A 131 8.88 18.70 5.42
C GLY A 131 9.39 18.04 4.13
N TRP A 132 8.59 17.17 3.50
CA TRP A 132 8.98 16.51 2.25
C TRP A 132 8.39 17.18 1.00
N LYS A 133 7.44 18.09 1.18
CA LYS A 133 6.90 18.88 0.07
C LYS A 133 8.02 19.69 -0.58
N GLY A 134 8.17 19.54 -1.88
CA GLY A 134 9.28 20.18 -2.62
C GLY A 134 10.58 19.38 -2.69
N GLN A 135 10.83 18.45 -1.76
CA GLN A 135 11.98 17.55 -1.84
C GLN A 135 11.68 16.30 -2.70
N LEU A 136 10.48 15.73 -2.57
CA LEU A 136 10.02 14.60 -3.37
C LEU A 136 9.61 15.10 -4.76
N THR A 137 10.58 15.21 -5.66
CA THR A 137 10.35 15.50 -7.08
C THR A 137 10.35 14.20 -7.90
N ILE A 138 9.79 14.23 -9.11
CA ILE A 138 9.83 13.07 -10.03
C ILE A 138 11.27 12.60 -10.23
N SER A 139 12.21 13.53 -10.45
CA SER A 139 13.63 13.21 -10.65
C SER A 139 14.22 12.57 -9.39
N ALA A 140 14.06 13.18 -8.23
CA ALA A 140 14.61 12.67 -6.97
C ALA A 140 14.09 11.28 -6.62
N VAL A 141 12.79 11.03 -6.79
CA VAL A 141 12.19 9.71 -6.54
C VAL A 141 12.72 8.64 -7.50
N ARG A 142 13.10 9.02 -8.71
CA ARG A 142 13.65 8.09 -9.71
C ARG A 142 15.12 7.77 -9.52
N THR A 143 15.85 8.60 -8.80
CA THR A 143 17.32 8.53 -8.70
C THR A 143 17.84 8.28 -7.29
N ILE A 144 17.06 8.59 -6.25
CA ILE A 144 17.46 8.45 -4.84
C ILE A 144 16.58 7.35 -4.20
N PRO A 145 17.16 6.18 -3.85
CA PRO A 145 16.40 5.04 -3.31
C PRO A 145 15.58 5.38 -2.07
N ALA A 146 16.11 6.15 -1.14
CA ALA A 146 15.37 6.60 0.05
C ALA A 146 14.10 7.39 -0.32
N TYR A 147 14.18 8.25 -1.35
CA TYR A 147 13.01 9.00 -1.83
C TYR A 147 12.02 8.11 -2.59
N ASN A 148 12.51 7.05 -3.23
CA ASN A 148 11.65 6.03 -3.84
C ASN A 148 10.84 5.29 -2.77
N ILE A 149 11.46 4.90 -1.65
CA ILE A 149 10.79 4.30 -0.50
C ILE A 149 9.75 5.26 0.07
N ARG A 150 10.10 6.52 0.32
CA ARG A 150 9.20 7.55 0.83
C ARG A 150 7.98 7.75 -0.07
N ALA A 151 8.21 7.86 -1.37
CA ALA A 151 7.13 8.03 -2.35
C ALA A 151 6.25 6.77 -2.46
N GLY A 152 6.83 5.57 -2.44
CA GLY A 152 6.09 4.31 -2.47
C GLY A 152 5.16 4.14 -1.26
N ILE A 153 5.66 4.46 -0.05
CA ILE A 153 4.84 4.46 1.17
C ILE A 153 3.75 5.52 1.09
N GLY A 154 4.07 6.72 0.62
CA GLY A 154 3.09 7.79 0.41
C GLY A 154 2.00 7.39 -0.56
N TYR A 155 2.35 6.77 -1.67
CA TYR A 155 1.40 6.27 -2.65
C TYR A 155 0.50 5.18 -2.06
N LEU A 156 1.06 4.21 -1.33
CA LEU A 156 0.28 3.22 -0.60
C LEU A 156 -0.75 3.90 0.32
N LEU A 157 -0.31 4.81 1.17
CA LEU A 157 -1.17 5.52 2.12
C LEU A 157 -2.27 6.31 1.39
N MET A 158 -1.95 6.98 0.28
CA MET A 158 -2.92 7.68 -0.55
C MET A 158 -3.98 6.72 -1.10
N ARG A 159 -3.60 5.54 -1.57
CA ARG A 159 -4.52 4.52 -2.09
C ARG A 159 -5.37 3.86 -1.00
N MET A 160 -4.90 3.86 0.25
CA MET A 160 -5.63 3.29 1.39
C MET A 160 -6.52 4.32 2.10
N ALA A 161 -6.31 5.62 1.91
CA ALA A 161 -7.14 6.66 2.46
C ALA A 161 -8.50 6.78 1.74
N HIS A 162 -9.53 7.16 2.48
CA HIS A 162 -10.80 7.67 1.95
C HIS A 162 -10.84 9.17 2.12
N PHE A 163 -10.96 9.89 1.02
CA PHE A 163 -11.07 11.35 1.03
C PHE A 163 -12.53 11.78 0.91
N LYS A 164 -12.90 12.86 1.62
CA LYS A 164 -14.21 13.51 1.51
C LYS A 164 -14.05 15.01 1.70
N TYR A 165 -14.84 15.78 0.99
CA TYR A 165 -14.97 17.20 1.27
C TYR A 165 -15.70 17.41 2.60
N ARG A 166 -15.13 18.22 3.47
CA ARG A 166 -15.67 18.57 4.78
C ARG A 166 -15.59 20.05 5.02
N SER A 167 -16.52 20.57 5.80
CA SER A 167 -16.42 21.90 6.37
C SER A 167 -15.30 21.95 7.40
N VAL A 168 -14.28 22.78 7.17
CA VAL A 168 -13.14 22.98 8.06
C VAL A 168 -13.16 24.43 8.54
N LEU A 169 -13.13 24.62 9.87
CA LEU A 169 -13.06 25.92 10.47
C LEU A 169 -11.75 26.62 10.12
N GLY A 170 -11.81 27.91 9.83
CA GLY A 170 -10.62 28.73 9.68
C GLY A 170 -9.81 28.84 10.98
N ALA A 171 -8.57 29.31 10.85
CA ALA A 171 -7.67 29.51 12.00
C ALA A 171 -8.20 30.53 13.00
N ASP A 172 -9.03 31.48 12.57
CA ASP A 172 -9.68 32.47 13.43
C ASP A 172 -10.77 31.81 14.30
N PRO A 173 -10.60 31.75 15.64
CA PRO A 173 -11.57 31.15 16.54
C PRO A 173 -12.80 32.01 16.78
N LYS A 174 -12.81 33.27 16.32
CA LYS A 174 -13.86 34.23 16.60
C LYS A 174 -15.21 33.80 16.04
N VAL A 175 -16.23 33.93 16.87
CA VAL A 175 -17.63 33.79 16.48
C VAL A 175 -18.17 35.17 16.12
N TYR A 176 -18.77 35.26 14.95
CA TYR A 176 -19.39 36.47 14.41
C TYR A 176 -20.91 36.30 14.39
N GLU A 177 -21.62 37.40 14.29
CA GLU A 177 -23.07 37.42 14.18
C GLU A 177 -23.52 38.16 12.92
N ILE A 178 -24.61 37.70 12.32
CA ILE A 178 -25.21 38.31 11.13
C ILE A 178 -26.72 38.18 11.17
N ALA A 179 -27.42 39.29 10.90
CA ALA A 179 -28.88 39.33 10.78
C ALA A 179 -29.33 38.81 9.41
N VAL A 180 -30.33 37.93 9.42
CA VAL A 180 -31.00 37.43 8.21
C VAL A 180 -31.82 38.57 7.58
N ARG A 181 -31.64 38.75 6.28
CA ARG A 181 -32.41 39.73 5.48
C ARG A 181 -33.51 39.04 4.67
N PRO A 182 -34.55 39.76 4.22
CA PRO A 182 -35.51 39.22 3.27
C PRO A 182 -34.83 38.65 2.02
N GLY A 183 -35.15 37.42 1.66
CA GLY A 183 -34.57 36.71 0.51
C GLY A 183 -33.21 36.02 0.74
N ASP A 184 -32.69 36.03 1.99
CA ASP A 184 -31.52 35.25 2.35
C ASP A 184 -31.78 33.76 2.39
N SER A 185 -30.73 33.02 2.07
CA SER A 185 -30.67 31.57 2.29
C SER A 185 -29.35 31.24 2.99
N LEU A 186 -29.26 30.06 3.62
CA LEU A 186 -28.02 29.61 4.25
C LEU A 186 -26.85 29.56 3.25
N ASP A 187 -27.11 29.22 1.98
CA ASP A 187 -26.07 29.21 0.94
C ASP A 187 -25.56 30.61 0.62
N LYS A 188 -26.48 31.59 0.42
CA LYS A 188 -26.11 33.00 0.19
C LYS A 188 -25.31 33.56 1.36
N MET A 189 -25.79 33.34 2.58
CA MET A 189 -25.14 33.80 3.80
C MET A 189 -23.77 33.15 4.00
N ALA A 190 -23.66 31.83 3.78
CA ALA A 190 -22.39 31.12 3.87
C ALA A 190 -21.35 31.70 2.92
N LYS A 191 -21.71 31.88 1.66
CA LYS A 191 -20.83 32.46 0.63
C LYS A 191 -20.41 33.90 0.99
N ALA A 192 -21.37 34.76 1.37
CA ALA A 192 -21.10 36.13 1.69
C ALA A 192 -20.19 36.29 2.93
N GLN A 193 -20.30 35.41 3.90
CA GLN A 193 -19.54 35.49 5.16
C GLN A 193 -18.24 34.64 5.16
N GLY A 194 -17.91 33.93 4.06
CA GLY A 194 -16.75 33.05 4.03
C GLY A 194 -16.84 31.95 5.09
N THR A 195 -18.01 31.32 5.15
CA THR A 195 -18.30 30.15 6.01
C THR A 195 -18.95 29.04 5.21
N THR A 196 -19.41 28.00 5.86
CA THR A 196 -20.09 26.87 5.22
C THR A 196 -21.51 26.71 5.79
N ILE A 197 -22.40 26.11 5.01
CA ILE A 197 -23.76 25.80 5.47
C ILE A 197 -23.74 24.93 6.73
N ASP A 198 -22.83 23.94 6.78
CA ASP A 198 -22.70 23.05 7.93
C ASP A 198 -22.28 23.82 9.18
N THR A 199 -21.34 24.77 9.06
CA THR A 199 -20.93 25.63 10.18
C THR A 199 -22.08 26.50 10.66
N LEU A 200 -22.84 27.10 9.75
CA LEU A 200 -24.04 27.85 10.10
C LEU A 200 -25.07 27.01 10.84
N LYS A 201 -25.39 25.82 10.32
CA LYS A 201 -26.36 24.89 10.97
C LYS A 201 -25.89 24.46 12.36
N ASN A 202 -24.61 24.09 12.49
CA ASN A 202 -24.03 23.60 13.76
C ASN A 202 -24.04 24.68 14.85
N LEU A 203 -23.80 25.96 14.48
CA LEU A 203 -23.82 27.05 15.43
C LEU A 203 -25.22 27.59 15.73
N ASN A 204 -26.23 27.24 14.92
CA ASN A 204 -27.60 27.68 15.04
C ASN A 204 -28.59 26.52 14.89
N PRO A 205 -28.57 25.50 15.77
CA PRO A 205 -29.34 24.27 15.61
C PRO A 205 -30.85 24.50 15.58
N THR A 206 -31.32 25.62 16.16
CA THR A 206 -32.75 26.00 16.19
C THR A 206 -33.19 26.80 14.95
N ALA A 207 -32.27 27.17 14.07
CA ALA A 207 -32.56 27.97 12.87
C ALA A 207 -32.88 27.10 11.65
N ALA A 208 -33.85 26.20 11.78
CA ALA A 208 -34.30 25.35 10.67
C ALA A 208 -34.97 26.14 9.56
N VAL A 209 -35.67 27.21 9.91
CA VAL A 209 -36.30 28.16 8.99
C VAL A 209 -35.74 29.56 9.29
N LEU A 210 -35.25 30.24 8.25
CA LEU A 210 -34.74 31.57 8.36
C LEU A 210 -35.87 32.62 8.44
N ARG A 211 -35.79 33.54 9.36
CA ARG A 211 -36.74 34.65 9.49
C ARG A 211 -36.00 35.99 9.38
N PRO A 212 -36.50 36.94 8.58
CA PRO A 212 -35.91 38.25 8.52
C PRO A 212 -35.76 38.88 9.94
N GLY A 213 -34.58 39.45 10.22
CA GLY A 213 -34.24 39.99 11.54
C GLY A 213 -33.65 38.97 12.53
N GLN A 214 -33.74 37.68 12.24
CA GLN A 214 -33.09 36.64 13.05
C GLN A 214 -31.58 36.80 13.00
N VAL A 215 -30.91 36.73 14.16
CA VAL A 215 -29.44 36.76 14.24
C VAL A 215 -28.88 35.34 14.23
N LEU A 216 -27.96 35.08 13.32
CA LEU A 216 -27.22 33.83 13.23
C LEU A 216 -25.77 34.00 13.63
N LYS A 217 -25.23 33.01 14.35
CA LYS A 217 -23.81 32.93 14.68
C LYS A 217 -23.07 32.21 13.54
N TYR A 218 -21.86 32.67 13.20
CA TYR A 218 -21.01 32.00 12.24
C TYR A 218 -19.52 32.09 12.63
N ARG A 219 -18.73 31.19 12.10
CA ARG A 219 -17.26 31.21 12.10
C ARG A 219 -16.77 31.10 10.66
N LYS A 220 -15.60 31.66 10.40
CA LYS A 220 -14.94 31.44 9.10
C LYS A 220 -14.69 29.94 8.91
N ALA A 221 -15.04 29.41 7.75
CA ALA A 221 -14.91 28.04 7.39
C ALA A 221 -14.86 27.87 5.87
N SER A 222 -14.23 26.84 5.39
CA SER A 222 -14.19 26.47 3.97
C SER A 222 -14.43 24.98 3.78
N VAL A 223 -14.92 24.62 2.61
CA VAL A 223 -15.01 23.21 2.23
C VAL A 223 -13.64 22.76 1.72
N GLN A 224 -13.05 21.80 2.41
CA GLN A 224 -11.73 21.27 2.09
C GLN A 224 -11.78 19.76 1.93
N ASN A 225 -10.91 19.22 1.08
CA ASN A 225 -10.66 17.78 1.04
C ASN A 225 -9.98 17.35 2.34
N ALA A 226 -10.42 16.25 2.92
CA ALA A 226 -9.89 15.72 4.18
C ALA A 226 -9.91 14.20 4.17
N ILE A 227 -8.99 13.59 4.92
CA ILE A 227 -9.00 12.14 5.14
C ILE A 227 -10.15 11.81 6.10
N ALA A 228 -11.13 11.08 5.58
CA ALA A 228 -12.34 10.72 6.32
C ALA A 228 -12.23 9.41 7.09
N SER A 229 -11.50 8.46 6.53
CA SER A 229 -11.23 7.14 7.12
C SER A 229 -10.13 6.43 6.34
N TRP A 230 -9.76 5.24 6.80
CA TRP A 230 -8.73 4.39 6.21
C TRP A 230 -9.30 3.01 5.89
N ARG A 231 -8.80 2.40 4.83
CA ARG A 231 -8.97 0.98 4.53
C ARG A 231 -7.99 0.17 5.37
N PRO A 232 -8.33 -1.06 5.77
CA PRO A 232 -7.37 -1.93 6.45
C PRO A 232 -6.19 -2.27 5.54
N PHE A 233 -4.98 -2.30 6.11
CA PHE A 233 -3.75 -2.67 5.40
C PHE A 233 -3.64 -4.20 5.24
N SER A 234 -4.59 -4.81 4.52
CA SER A 234 -4.55 -6.24 4.19
C SER A 234 -3.84 -6.49 2.86
N ALA A 235 -3.19 -7.63 2.71
CA ALA A 235 -2.50 -8.01 1.48
C ALA A 235 -3.41 -7.95 0.24
N THR A 236 -4.67 -8.38 0.38
CA THR A 236 -5.66 -8.32 -0.69
C THR A 236 -5.95 -6.89 -1.14
N LEU A 237 -6.19 -5.97 -0.20
CA LEU A 237 -6.47 -4.56 -0.54
C LEU A 237 -5.24 -3.85 -1.08
N ILE A 238 -4.06 -4.16 -0.58
CA ILE A 238 -2.79 -3.63 -1.11
C ILE A 238 -2.58 -4.13 -2.55
N ALA A 239 -2.79 -5.42 -2.82
CA ALA A 239 -2.72 -5.96 -4.18
C ALA A 239 -3.67 -5.23 -5.14
N GLN A 240 -4.90 -4.98 -4.73
CA GLN A 240 -5.90 -4.29 -5.55
C GLN A 240 -5.59 -2.80 -5.75
N ARG A 241 -5.11 -2.10 -4.72
CA ARG A 241 -5.03 -0.64 -4.69
C ARG A 241 -3.65 -0.10 -5.02
N TYR A 242 -2.60 -0.77 -4.58
CA TYR A 242 -1.22 -0.39 -4.84
C TYR A 242 -0.69 -1.02 -6.13
N ASN A 243 -0.77 -2.35 -6.26
CA ASN A 243 -0.30 -3.07 -7.44
C ASN A 243 -1.27 -2.98 -8.64
N GLY A 244 -2.54 -2.59 -8.41
CA GLY A 244 -3.55 -2.45 -9.46
C GLY A 244 -3.98 -3.78 -10.09
N GLY A 245 -3.66 -4.91 -9.46
CA GLY A 245 -4.01 -6.26 -9.95
C GLY A 245 -3.07 -6.79 -11.06
N GLY A 246 -1.96 -6.12 -11.34
CA GLY A 246 -1.01 -6.54 -12.37
C GLY A 246 -0.32 -7.88 -12.09
N ASP A 247 -0.08 -8.21 -10.83
CA ASP A 247 0.40 -9.53 -10.39
C ASP A 247 -0.71 -10.26 -9.63
N LEU A 248 -1.29 -11.30 -10.23
CA LEU A 248 -2.35 -12.11 -9.63
C LEU A 248 -1.93 -12.82 -8.32
N ASN A 249 -0.63 -13.01 -8.12
CA ASN A 249 -0.07 -13.59 -6.90
C ASN A 249 0.36 -12.55 -5.86
N TYR A 250 0.19 -11.25 -6.12
CA TYR A 250 0.71 -10.19 -5.24
C TYR A 250 0.30 -10.37 -3.78
N ALA A 251 -0.98 -10.58 -3.51
CA ALA A 251 -1.49 -10.79 -2.15
C ALA A 251 -0.82 -11.99 -1.47
N ARG A 252 -0.74 -13.13 -2.17
CA ARG A 252 -0.09 -14.35 -1.66
C ARG A 252 1.41 -14.14 -1.40
N LYS A 253 2.08 -13.42 -2.30
CA LYS A 253 3.49 -13.05 -2.13
C LYS A 253 3.66 -12.15 -0.90
N LEU A 254 2.80 -11.15 -0.73
CA LEU A 254 2.89 -10.23 0.39
C LEU A 254 2.66 -10.92 1.73
N ASP A 255 1.65 -11.78 1.84
CA ASP A 255 1.40 -12.56 3.06
C ASP A 255 2.59 -13.49 3.39
N TYR A 256 3.15 -14.16 2.38
CA TYR A 256 4.32 -15.00 2.56
C TYR A 256 5.56 -14.18 2.97
N ALA A 257 5.87 -13.10 2.26
CA ALA A 257 6.99 -12.23 2.59
C ALA A 257 6.87 -11.66 4.01
N LEU A 258 5.66 -11.21 4.40
CA LEU A 258 5.42 -10.69 5.76
C LEU A 258 5.66 -11.76 6.83
N SER A 259 5.25 -13.01 6.58
CA SER A 259 5.53 -14.12 7.50
C SER A 259 7.03 -14.35 7.66
N MET A 260 7.80 -14.26 6.57
CA MET A 260 9.26 -14.40 6.59
C MET A 260 9.95 -13.22 7.27
N VAL A 261 9.51 -11.99 7.00
CA VAL A 261 10.03 -10.78 7.67
C VAL A 261 9.87 -10.85 9.19
N ARG A 262 8.74 -11.36 9.66
CA ARG A 262 8.46 -11.50 11.10
C ARG A 262 9.31 -12.58 11.80
N GLN A 263 9.85 -13.52 11.05
CA GLN A 263 10.76 -14.57 11.57
C GLN A 263 12.23 -14.18 11.44
N GLY A 264 12.55 -13.23 10.56
CA GLY A 264 13.92 -12.87 10.23
C GLY A 264 14.58 -11.93 11.23
N MET A 265 15.89 -11.78 11.06
CA MET A 265 16.67 -10.78 11.77
C MET A 265 16.28 -9.36 11.36
N VAL A 266 16.45 -8.43 12.26
CA VAL A 266 16.17 -7.02 12.07
C VAL A 266 17.48 -6.26 12.19
N ALA A 267 17.76 -5.36 11.22
CA ALA A 267 18.93 -4.48 11.32
C ALA A 267 18.86 -3.59 12.58
N LEU A 268 19.98 -3.44 13.25
CA LEU A 268 20.15 -2.42 14.29
C LEU A 268 20.28 -1.08 13.59
N CYS A 269 19.39 -0.15 13.92
CA CYS A 269 19.44 1.21 13.40
C CYS A 269 20.06 2.11 14.48
N GLU A 270 21.13 2.79 14.14
CA GLU A 270 21.66 3.86 14.98
C GLU A 270 20.62 4.99 15.05
N GLN A 271 20.41 5.52 16.26
CA GLN A 271 19.44 6.60 16.52
C GLN A 271 20.06 7.96 16.19
#